data_9a6a659df01d156c1527a2cdfbd5f9c3
#
_entry.id   9a6a659df01d156c1527a2cdfbd5f9c3
#
_cell.length_a   1.000
_cell.length_b   1.000
_cell.length_c   1.000
_cell.angle_alpha   90.00
_cell.angle_beta   90.00
_cell.angle_gamma   90.00
#
_symmetry.space_group_name_H-M   'P 1'
#
loop_
_entity.id
_entity.type
_entity.pdbx_description
1 polymer ?
#
loop_
_entity_poly.entity_id
_entity_poly.type
_entity_poly.pdbx_seq_one_letter_code
_entity_poly.pdbx_strand_id
1 'polypeptide(L)'
;TLPRRRWAAGLAVVAMTLTGLAPVAVATGPVAVPASPTQADSHPQVLPAPQSLSWGSGAATFKSTTVHFDVQNQDEPTKATLNALAKANNLQVTSAAAATLKVTVKVAASGEQGDGAGQAPKHAEGYLLKAEGNSVTITGSDTRGAYYGVQTLRQLVKDGKLYHATVRDWPLMSVRGTIEGFYGIPWSHQARQDILAFSGKHKMNTYIYTPKDDAYLRAKWRELYPQAELAKLKELVDAANANHVDFVFALSPGNDICYGQQSDYDATVAKFEQLRKIGVRSFYIALDDINPRLNCDSDATQFPSRGPWTQLADAQSYYLNKVQTEYVKANHLNDLMMVPTNYSGNATDPFKTAQGERLHQDIRMQWTGMGVFSDQITVDQVTKAATTYNNKHLFIWDNFPVNDGQRGRLFLNPLEGRDPNLYKYIDGFTSNPMIQPYASLPSLANYGDYTWNGPKYDAQVSFKAALAELAGTSDGQVTKALDAFVDLNQSWKPYRAS
;
A
#
# COMPACT_ATOMS: atom_id res chain seq x y z
N THR A 1 -16.88 -39.35 -38.74
CA THR A 1 -16.69 -38.81 -40.11
C THR A 1 -17.46 -37.51 -40.27
N LEU A 2 -16.79 -36.39 -40.16
CA LEU A 2 -17.31 -35.08 -40.53
C LEU A 2 -16.26 -34.34 -41.38
N PRO A 3 -16.63 -33.65 -42.46
CA PRO A 3 -15.69 -33.15 -43.44
C PRO A 3 -15.05 -31.83 -43.09
N ARG A 4 -13.75 -31.72 -43.37
CA ARG A 4 -12.97 -30.48 -43.31
C ARG A 4 -13.41 -29.54 -44.44
N ARG A 5 -13.86 -28.30 -44.10
CA ARG A 5 -13.96 -27.21 -45.08
C ARG A 5 -12.70 -26.34 -45.00
N ARG A 6 -12.00 -26.27 -46.13
CA ARG A 6 -10.92 -25.34 -46.42
C ARG A 6 -11.56 -23.99 -46.84
N TRP A 7 -11.11 -22.89 -46.26
CA TRP A 7 -11.36 -21.55 -46.78
C TRP A 7 -10.09 -21.03 -47.43
N ALA A 8 -10.17 -20.71 -48.72
CA ALA A 8 -9.13 -20.01 -49.47
C ALA A 8 -9.38 -18.50 -49.31
N ALA A 9 -8.35 -17.79 -48.90
CA ALA A 9 -8.35 -16.31 -48.86
C ALA A 9 -7.90 -15.78 -50.24
N GLY A 10 -8.79 -15.10 -50.95
CA GLY A 10 -8.46 -14.36 -52.16
C GLY A 10 -7.97 -12.97 -51.85
N LEU A 11 -6.76 -12.64 -52.26
CA LEU A 11 -6.26 -11.24 -52.28
C LEU A 11 -6.86 -10.52 -53.49
N ALA A 12 -7.63 -9.46 -53.26
CA ALA A 12 -7.99 -8.49 -54.29
C ALA A 12 -7.04 -7.28 -54.19
N VAL A 13 -6.22 -7.13 -55.24
CA VAL A 13 -5.40 -5.92 -55.41
C VAL A 13 -6.25 -4.88 -56.14
N VAL A 14 -6.52 -3.75 -55.50
CA VAL A 14 -7.15 -2.59 -56.14
C VAL A 14 -6.04 -1.58 -56.49
N ALA A 15 -5.80 -1.44 -57.82
CA ALA A 15 -4.94 -0.40 -58.34
C ALA A 15 -5.74 0.92 -58.45
N MET A 16 -5.36 1.96 -57.71
CA MET A 16 -5.86 3.33 -57.88
C MET A 16 -4.88 4.14 -58.75
N THR A 17 -5.36 4.59 -59.87
CA THR A 17 -4.67 5.52 -60.78
C THR A 17 -4.62 6.92 -60.19
N LEU A 18 -3.41 7.48 -60.06
CA LEU A 18 -3.16 8.86 -59.69
C LEU A 18 -3.43 9.79 -60.89
N THR A 19 -4.40 10.68 -60.79
CA THR A 19 -4.53 11.84 -61.66
C THR A 19 -3.97 13.07 -60.90
N GLY A 20 -3.15 13.85 -61.62
CA GLY A 20 -2.30 14.89 -61.08
C GLY A 20 -2.98 16.05 -60.36
N LEU A 21 -2.30 16.55 -59.37
CA LEU A 21 -2.50 17.83 -58.75
C LEU A 21 -1.20 18.64 -58.84
N ALA A 22 -1.34 19.92 -59.24
CA ALA A 22 -0.26 20.87 -59.42
C ALA A 22 0.49 21.18 -58.06
N PRO A 23 1.77 21.55 -58.11
CA PRO A 23 2.53 21.83 -56.89
C PRO A 23 2.10 23.18 -56.29
N VAL A 24 1.61 23.16 -55.06
CA VAL A 24 1.46 24.33 -54.20
C VAL A 24 2.83 24.63 -53.58
N ALA A 25 3.39 25.81 -53.86
CA ALA A 25 4.62 26.27 -53.22
C ALA A 25 4.36 26.53 -51.72
N VAL A 26 4.90 25.68 -50.87
CA VAL A 26 4.91 25.91 -49.41
C VAL A 26 6.11 26.78 -49.11
N ALA A 27 5.87 27.97 -48.60
CA ALA A 27 6.90 28.87 -48.08
C ALA A 27 7.54 28.20 -46.85
N THR A 28 8.81 27.81 -46.96
CA THR A 28 9.62 27.32 -45.84
C THR A 28 10.09 28.51 -45.00
N GLY A 29 9.27 28.88 -44.02
CA GLY A 29 9.77 29.64 -42.86
C GLY A 29 10.76 28.77 -42.04
N PRO A 30 11.73 29.33 -41.32
CA PRO A 30 12.65 28.55 -40.54
C PRO A 30 11.87 27.74 -39.51
N VAL A 31 11.90 26.41 -39.66
CA VAL A 31 11.40 25.48 -38.64
C VAL A 31 12.25 25.73 -37.38
N ALA A 32 11.63 26.26 -36.34
CA ALA A 32 12.28 26.34 -35.05
C ALA A 32 12.69 24.92 -34.62
N VAL A 33 14.00 24.68 -34.62
CA VAL A 33 14.56 23.45 -34.05
C VAL A 33 14.06 23.39 -32.61
N PRO A 34 13.34 22.35 -32.19
CA PRO A 34 12.97 22.24 -30.80
C PRO A 34 14.27 22.30 -29.96
N ALA A 35 14.26 23.20 -28.97
CA ALA A 35 15.38 23.33 -28.06
C ALA A 35 15.80 21.93 -27.61
N SER A 36 17.09 21.62 -27.71
CA SER A 36 17.65 20.37 -27.17
C SER A 36 17.12 20.18 -25.77
N PRO A 37 16.68 18.97 -25.38
CA PRO A 37 16.19 18.74 -24.04
C PRO A 37 17.27 19.26 -23.07
N THR A 38 16.87 20.24 -22.24
CA THR A 38 17.69 20.72 -21.13
C THR A 38 18.25 19.49 -20.42
N GLN A 39 19.54 19.48 -20.22
CA GLN A 39 20.33 18.43 -19.59
C GLN A 39 19.52 17.89 -18.40
N ALA A 40 19.04 16.64 -18.52
CA ALA A 40 18.19 16.00 -17.52
C ALA A 40 18.87 16.16 -16.16
N ASP A 41 18.13 16.54 -15.14
CA ASP A 41 18.60 16.77 -13.78
C ASP A 41 19.63 15.71 -13.39
N SER A 42 20.83 16.14 -13.05
CA SER A 42 21.97 15.26 -12.73
C SER A 42 21.70 14.43 -11.46
N HIS A 43 20.69 14.79 -10.68
CA HIS A 43 20.37 14.17 -9.41
C HIS A 43 19.49 12.91 -9.56
N PRO A 44 19.61 11.94 -8.63
CA PRO A 44 18.70 10.80 -8.59
C PRO A 44 17.28 11.23 -8.25
N GLN A 45 16.30 10.45 -8.74
CA GLN A 45 14.90 10.61 -8.35
C GLN A 45 14.68 10.02 -6.95
N VAL A 46 13.91 10.70 -6.10
CA VAL A 46 13.54 10.25 -4.75
C VAL A 46 12.03 10.05 -4.69
N LEU A 47 11.60 8.83 -4.43
CA LEU A 47 10.20 8.42 -4.29
C LEU A 47 9.99 7.59 -3.02
N PRO A 48 8.87 7.76 -2.33
CA PRO A 48 7.84 8.82 -2.49
C PRO A 48 8.45 10.21 -2.52
N ALA A 49 7.80 11.15 -3.26
CA ALA A 49 8.27 12.53 -3.33
C ALA A 49 8.27 13.17 -1.93
N PRO A 50 9.44 13.60 -1.39
CA PRO A 50 9.53 14.10 -0.04
C PRO A 50 8.76 15.39 0.19
N GLN A 51 8.37 15.66 1.45
CA GLN A 51 7.77 16.93 1.83
C GLN A 51 8.72 18.10 1.52
N SER A 52 10.01 17.92 1.82
CA SER A 52 11.08 18.87 1.48
C SER A 52 12.34 18.15 1.07
N LEU A 53 12.92 18.55 -0.06
CA LEU A 53 14.21 18.07 -0.56
C LEU A 53 15.00 19.26 -1.10
N SER A 54 16.21 19.43 -0.60
CA SER A 54 17.16 20.41 -1.10
C SER A 54 18.46 19.69 -1.45
N TRP A 55 18.90 19.80 -2.69
CA TRP A 55 20.17 19.25 -3.13
C TRP A 55 21.32 20.15 -2.68
N GLY A 56 22.37 19.54 -2.16
CA GLY A 56 23.63 20.20 -1.87
C GLY A 56 24.55 20.18 -3.09
N SER A 57 25.67 20.87 -3.00
CA SER A 57 26.71 20.84 -4.03
C SER A 57 27.52 19.55 -3.96
N GLY A 58 27.66 18.85 -5.11
CA GLY A 58 28.53 17.69 -5.25
C GLY A 58 27.97 16.39 -4.72
N ALA A 59 28.84 15.41 -4.62
CA ALA A 59 28.57 14.06 -4.14
C ALA A 59 29.82 13.42 -3.56
N ALA A 60 29.66 12.52 -2.59
CA ALA A 60 30.72 11.68 -2.05
C ALA A 60 30.86 10.39 -2.86
N THR A 61 32.09 9.83 -2.94
CA THR A 61 32.27 8.47 -3.44
C THR A 61 31.59 7.48 -2.50
N PHE A 62 30.73 6.63 -3.07
CA PHE A 62 29.97 5.66 -2.29
C PHE A 62 30.43 4.22 -2.59
N LYS A 63 30.45 3.84 -3.85
CA LYS A 63 30.83 2.48 -4.26
C LYS A 63 32.28 2.13 -3.86
N SER A 64 32.44 0.96 -3.27
CA SER A 64 33.77 0.40 -2.88
C SER A 64 34.57 1.27 -1.90
N THR A 65 33.90 2.08 -1.07
CA THR A 65 34.52 2.87 -0.02
C THR A 65 34.42 2.19 1.36
N THR A 66 35.14 2.69 2.34
CA THR A 66 34.98 2.26 3.73
C THR A 66 33.85 3.04 4.41
N VAL A 67 32.96 2.36 5.16
CA VAL A 67 31.84 2.96 5.85
C VAL A 67 31.74 2.51 7.30
N HIS A 68 31.32 3.43 8.16
CA HIS A 68 30.87 3.13 9.52
C HIS A 68 29.40 3.41 9.66
N PHE A 69 28.62 2.43 10.17
CA PHE A 69 27.23 2.58 10.52
C PHE A 69 27.07 2.66 12.05
N ASP A 70 26.55 3.78 12.52
CA ASP A 70 26.18 4.02 13.92
C ASP A 70 24.67 4.08 14.04
N VAL A 71 24.03 2.95 14.38
CA VAL A 71 22.58 2.85 14.58
C VAL A 71 22.27 2.92 16.07
N GLN A 72 22.02 4.13 16.56
CA GLN A 72 21.93 4.41 18.00
C GLN A 72 20.66 3.83 18.66
N ASN A 73 19.55 3.73 17.93
CA ASN A 73 18.31 3.12 18.41
C ASN A 73 18.31 1.58 18.36
N GLN A 74 19.41 0.96 17.93
CA GLN A 74 19.61 -0.49 17.86
C GLN A 74 18.54 -1.26 17.06
N ASP A 75 17.83 -0.59 16.14
CA ASP A 75 16.79 -1.19 15.31
C ASP A 75 17.37 -2.20 14.31
N GLU A 76 17.01 -3.47 14.44
CA GLU A 76 17.55 -4.55 13.58
C GLU A 76 17.11 -4.43 12.11
N PRO A 77 15.86 -4.07 11.76
CA PRO A 77 15.48 -3.76 10.38
C PRO A 77 16.33 -2.67 9.73
N THR A 78 16.62 -1.60 10.46
CA THR A 78 17.50 -0.51 10.00
C THR A 78 18.93 -1.00 9.75
N LYS A 79 19.49 -1.78 10.68
CA LYS A 79 20.82 -2.38 10.53
C LYS A 79 20.89 -3.33 9.31
N ALA A 80 19.86 -4.18 9.15
CA ALA A 80 19.77 -5.11 8.03
C ALA A 80 19.71 -4.36 6.68
N THR A 81 18.92 -3.27 6.60
CA THR A 81 18.83 -2.43 5.40
C THR A 81 20.16 -1.76 5.05
N LEU A 82 20.89 -1.22 6.04
CA LEU A 82 22.22 -0.64 5.84
C LEU A 82 23.24 -1.68 5.39
N ASN A 83 23.21 -2.88 5.97
CA ASN A 83 24.08 -3.98 5.55
C ASN A 83 23.79 -4.44 4.10
N ALA A 84 22.51 -4.50 3.71
CA ALA A 84 22.10 -4.78 2.34
C ALA A 84 22.61 -3.68 1.37
N LEU A 85 22.50 -2.41 1.76
CA LEU A 85 23.04 -1.28 1.01
C LEU A 85 24.55 -1.38 0.85
N ALA A 86 25.28 -1.74 1.92
CA ALA A 86 26.71 -1.95 1.88
C ALA A 86 27.09 -3.05 0.89
N LYS A 87 26.41 -4.20 0.96
CA LYS A 87 26.65 -5.33 0.05
C LYS A 87 26.39 -4.94 -1.42
N ALA A 88 25.29 -4.26 -1.71
CA ALA A 88 24.91 -3.85 -3.06
C ALA A 88 25.93 -2.86 -3.70
N ASN A 89 26.67 -2.11 -2.89
CA ASN A 89 27.64 -1.11 -3.33
C ASN A 89 29.10 -1.50 -3.05
N ASN A 90 29.37 -2.74 -2.64
CA ASN A 90 30.71 -3.24 -2.28
C ASN A 90 31.39 -2.36 -1.21
N LEU A 91 30.64 -1.84 -0.23
CA LEU A 91 31.19 -1.07 0.87
C LEU A 91 31.91 -1.98 1.85
N GLN A 92 33.01 -1.49 2.42
CA GLN A 92 33.74 -2.17 3.48
C GLN A 92 33.31 -1.56 4.83
N VAL A 93 32.51 -2.30 5.59
CA VAL A 93 32.07 -1.86 6.93
C VAL A 93 33.28 -1.95 7.88
N THR A 94 33.59 -0.86 8.58
CA THR A 94 34.78 -0.75 9.44
C THR A 94 34.50 0.12 10.67
N SER A 95 35.52 0.31 11.53
CA SER A 95 35.43 1.20 12.69
C SER A 95 35.27 2.67 12.28
N ALA A 96 34.74 3.47 13.18
CA ALA A 96 34.54 4.91 12.96
C ALA A 96 35.84 5.67 12.63
N ALA A 97 36.99 5.23 13.18
CA ALA A 97 38.28 5.84 12.94
C ALA A 97 38.82 5.56 11.53
N ALA A 98 38.51 4.37 10.97
CA ALA A 98 39.03 3.93 9.67
C ALA A 98 38.07 4.21 8.52
N ALA A 99 36.81 4.63 8.80
CA ALA A 99 35.80 4.87 7.80
C ALA A 99 35.99 6.20 7.07
N THR A 100 35.90 6.15 5.74
CA THR A 100 35.84 7.34 4.89
C THR A 100 34.44 7.98 5.00
N LEU A 101 33.39 7.16 4.98
CA LEU A 101 31.98 7.60 5.10
C LEU A 101 31.41 7.20 6.45
N LYS A 102 30.70 8.11 7.11
CA LYS A 102 30.01 7.85 8.37
C LYS A 102 28.51 8.03 8.19
N VAL A 103 27.75 7.05 8.61
CA VAL A 103 26.27 7.08 8.58
C VAL A 103 25.76 6.88 10.00
N THR A 104 25.16 7.92 10.56
CA THR A 104 24.53 7.89 11.89
C THR A 104 23.03 7.85 11.73
N VAL A 105 22.36 6.90 12.38
CA VAL A 105 20.90 6.78 12.43
C VAL A 105 20.45 6.81 13.88
N LYS A 106 19.55 7.71 14.21
CA LYS A 106 19.01 7.87 15.56
C LYS A 106 17.54 8.23 15.56
N VAL A 107 16.88 8.07 16.70
CA VAL A 107 15.58 8.66 16.98
C VAL A 107 15.81 10.00 17.69
N ALA A 108 15.01 11.00 17.36
CA ALA A 108 15.10 12.35 17.91
C ALA A 108 14.89 12.35 19.43
N ALA A 109 15.82 12.97 20.14
CA ALA A 109 15.65 13.24 21.56
C ALA A 109 14.63 14.38 21.81
N SER A 110 14.26 14.57 23.07
CA SER A 110 13.39 15.69 23.46
C SER A 110 14.02 17.02 23.02
N GLY A 111 13.24 17.83 22.27
CA GLY A 111 13.69 19.12 21.72
C GLY A 111 14.37 19.04 20.33
N GLU A 112 14.67 17.86 19.81
CA GLU A 112 15.20 17.70 18.45
C GLU A 112 14.09 17.63 17.39
N GLN A 113 12.83 17.49 17.80
CA GLN A 113 11.66 17.57 16.92
C GLN A 113 11.08 18.97 16.88
N GLY A 114 10.65 19.42 15.71
CA GLY A 114 10.09 20.76 15.56
C GLY A 114 9.69 21.06 14.12
N ASP A 115 9.32 22.32 13.89
CA ASP A 115 8.89 22.81 12.57
C ASP A 115 10.04 23.42 11.77
N GLY A 116 11.20 23.58 12.40
CA GLY A 116 12.41 24.11 11.76
C GLY A 116 13.02 23.14 10.74
N ALA A 117 13.56 23.67 9.65
CA ALA A 117 14.18 22.88 8.57
C ALA A 117 15.35 21.99 9.06
N GLY A 118 15.97 22.33 10.20
CA GLY A 118 17.08 21.59 10.80
C GLY A 118 16.67 20.55 11.83
N GLN A 119 15.37 20.41 12.13
CA GLN A 119 14.81 19.52 13.14
C GLN A 119 14.06 18.35 12.49
N ALA A 120 14.03 17.20 13.16
CA ALA A 120 13.14 16.11 12.77
C ALA A 120 11.67 16.61 12.84
N PRO A 121 10.79 16.20 11.93
CA PRO A 121 9.39 16.61 11.99
C PRO A 121 8.71 16.03 13.24
N LYS A 122 7.64 16.67 13.71
CA LYS A 122 6.81 16.16 14.82
C LYS A 122 5.84 15.06 14.39
N HIS A 123 5.73 14.82 13.09
CA HIS A 123 4.84 13.81 12.52
C HIS A 123 5.38 12.41 12.78
N ALA A 124 4.51 11.47 13.15
CA ALA A 124 4.86 10.06 13.24
C ALA A 124 5.48 9.56 11.92
N GLU A 125 6.41 8.63 12.03
CA GLU A 125 7.14 8.05 10.89
C GLU A 125 7.96 9.08 10.09
N GLY A 126 8.11 10.29 10.60
CA GLY A 126 8.87 11.35 9.95
C GLY A 126 10.38 11.22 10.18
N TYR A 127 11.17 11.91 9.36
CA TYR A 127 12.63 11.95 9.51
C TYR A 127 13.24 13.21 8.91
N LEU A 128 14.44 13.53 9.39
CA LEU A 128 15.39 14.45 8.77
C LEU A 128 16.63 13.67 8.36
N LEU A 129 16.96 13.70 7.07
CA LEU A 129 18.20 13.15 6.52
C LEU A 129 19.07 14.30 6.03
N LYS A 130 20.34 14.31 6.44
CA LYS A 130 21.38 15.21 5.92
C LYS A 130 22.55 14.38 5.39
N ALA A 131 22.85 14.51 4.11
CA ALA A 131 24.01 13.95 3.46
C ALA A 131 24.92 15.10 3.02
N GLU A 132 26.08 15.24 3.63
CA GLU A 132 26.99 16.36 3.42
C GLU A 132 28.45 15.90 3.59
N GLY A 133 29.31 16.25 2.66
CA GLY A 133 30.69 15.76 2.67
C GLY A 133 30.73 14.23 2.70
N ASN A 134 31.43 13.67 3.66
CA ASN A 134 31.52 12.22 3.90
C ASN A 134 30.67 11.79 5.12
N SER A 135 29.60 12.49 5.42
CA SER A 135 28.73 12.21 6.56
C SER A 135 27.28 12.16 6.15
N VAL A 136 26.53 11.18 6.71
CA VAL A 136 25.08 11.11 6.64
C VAL A 136 24.55 11.05 8.05
N THR A 137 23.58 11.90 8.36
CA THR A 137 22.82 11.83 9.61
C THR A 137 21.34 11.66 9.29
N ILE A 138 20.72 10.65 9.87
CA ILE A 138 19.28 10.38 9.80
C ILE A 138 18.73 10.47 11.21
N THR A 139 17.80 11.40 11.43
CA THR A 139 17.10 11.57 12.70
C THR A 139 15.61 11.32 12.48
N GLY A 140 15.12 10.16 12.89
CA GLY A 140 13.70 9.81 12.83
C GLY A 140 12.90 10.48 13.96
N SER A 141 11.65 10.81 13.70
CA SER A 141 10.69 11.19 14.75
C SER A 141 10.41 10.03 15.70
N ASP A 142 10.50 8.84 15.16
CA ASP A 142 10.40 7.54 15.82
C ASP A 142 11.28 6.52 15.08
N THR A 143 11.28 5.27 15.55
CA THR A 143 12.08 4.18 14.97
C THR A 143 11.72 3.91 13.51
N ARG A 144 10.41 3.93 13.16
CA ARG A 144 9.95 3.73 11.79
C ARG A 144 10.37 4.87 10.87
N GLY A 145 10.32 6.10 11.35
CA GLY A 145 10.83 7.28 10.63
C GLY A 145 12.33 7.18 10.34
N ALA A 146 13.13 6.74 11.31
CA ALA A 146 14.56 6.49 11.11
C ALA A 146 14.82 5.43 10.02
N TYR A 147 14.07 4.33 10.03
CA TYR A 147 14.10 3.30 8.99
C TYR A 147 13.74 3.86 7.60
N TYR A 148 12.67 4.67 7.49
CA TYR A 148 12.29 5.29 6.22
C TYR A 148 13.33 6.31 5.71
N GLY A 149 14.04 6.96 6.61
CA GLY A 149 15.19 7.78 6.25
C GLY A 149 16.30 6.96 5.57
N VAL A 150 16.54 5.72 6.00
CA VAL A 150 17.48 4.80 5.34
C VAL A 150 16.96 4.35 3.97
N GLN A 151 15.65 4.14 3.80
CA GLN A 151 15.08 3.86 2.47
C GLN A 151 15.31 5.04 1.50
N THR A 152 15.25 6.27 2.00
CA THR A 152 15.60 7.46 1.20
C THR A 152 17.10 7.54 0.91
N LEU A 153 17.98 7.25 1.87
CA LEU A 153 19.42 7.20 1.65
C LEU A 153 19.79 6.31 0.46
N ARG A 154 19.14 5.15 0.32
CA ARG A 154 19.37 4.23 -0.81
C ARG A 154 19.14 4.91 -2.16
N GLN A 155 18.17 5.84 -2.24
CA GLN A 155 17.80 6.54 -3.46
C GLN A 155 18.72 7.74 -3.76
N LEU A 156 19.45 8.26 -2.77
CA LEU A 156 20.46 9.31 -2.98
C LEU A 156 21.73 8.77 -3.62
N VAL A 157 21.87 7.45 -3.75
CA VAL A 157 23.01 6.79 -4.38
C VAL A 157 22.72 6.51 -5.85
N LYS A 158 23.53 7.09 -6.74
CA LYS A 158 23.46 6.89 -8.19
C LYS A 158 24.86 6.84 -8.77
N ASP A 159 25.12 5.93 -9.70
CA ASP A 159 26.41 5.77 -10.40
C ASP A 159 27.62 5.66 -9.45
N GLY A 160 27.43 4.99 -8.31
CA GLY A 160 28.46 4.80 -7.29
C GLY A 160 28.81 6.05 -6.47
N LYS A 161 27.98 7.09 -6.53
CA LYS A 161 28.10 8.35 -5.79
C LYS A 161 26.90 8.54 -4.89
N LEU A 162 27.14 9.08 -3.69
CA LEU A 162 26.10 9.58 -2.78
C LEU A 162 25.96 11.09 -2.99
N TYR A 163 24.82 11.51 -3.51
CA TYR A 163 24.51 12.91 -3.74
C TYR A 163 24.20 13.63 -2.43
N HIS A 164 24.76 14.83 -2.26
CA HIS A 164 24.50 15.65 -1.09
C HIS A 164 23.08 16.19 -1.13
N ALA A 165 22.37 16.05 -0.02
CA ALA A 165 21.00 16.50 0.10
C ALA A 165 20.57 16.68 1.56
N THR A 166 19.59 17.56 1.77
CA THR A 166 18.82 17.62 3.00
C THR A 166 17.37 17.24 2.66
N VAL A 167 16.86 16.20 3.31
CA VAL A 167 15.51 15.69 3.15
C VAL A 167 14.79 15.77 4.49
N ARG A 168 13.67 16.49 4.54
CA ARG A 168 12.79 16.52 5.70
C ARG A 168 11.43 16.01 5.25
N ASP A 169 10.96 14.90 5.85
CA ASP A 169 9.91 14.11 5.23
C ASP A 169 9.05 13.37 6.27
N TRP A 170 7.78 13.12 5.93
CA TRP A 170 6.81 12.35 6.71
C TRP A 170 5.62 11.94 5.85
N PRO A 171 4.92 10.83 6.17
CA PRO A 171 3.72 10.45 5.44
C PRO A 171 2.53 11.36 5.77
N LEU A 172 1.66 11.56 4.80
CA LEU A 172 0.41 12.29 4.98
C LEU A 172 -0.74 11.40 5.45
N MET A 173 -0.69 10.10 5.16
CA MET A 173 -1.70 9.13 5.59
C MET A 173 -1.09 8.13 6.57
N SER A 174 -1.83 7.76 7.62
CA SER A 174 -1.35 6.82 8.65
C SER A 174 -1.47 5.35 8.24
N VAL A 175 -2.40 4.99 7.34
CA VAL A 175 -2.58 3.63 6.81
C VAL A 175 -2.16 3.61 5.35
N ARG A 176 -1.17 2.78 5.03
CA ARG A 176 -0.58 2.71 3.68
C ARG A 176 -0.18 1.28 3.37
N GLY A 177 -0.86 0.64 2.44
CA GLY A 177 -0.45 -0.73 2.13
C GLY A 177 -1.42 -1.56 1.31
N THR A 178 -1.49 -2.82 1.67
CA THR A 178 -2.15 -3.86 0.88
C THR A 178 -3.15 -4.64 1.74
N ILE A 179 -4.27 -5.01 1.13
CA ILE A 179 -5.21 -6.00 1.67
C ILE A 179 -5.27 -7.19 0.71
N GLU A 180 -4.90 -8.40 1.16
CA GLU A 180 -5.03 -9.63 0.38
C GLU A 180 -6.48 -10.13 0.46
N GLY A 181 -7.40 -9.39 -0.21
CA GLY A 181 -8.85 -9.61 -0.10
C GLY A 181 -9.51 -10.18 -1.36
N PHE A 182 -8.75 -10.46 -2.40
CA PHE A 182 -9.24 -10.98 -3.68
C PHE A 182 -9.72 -12.44 -3.58
N TYR A 183 -10.59 -12.81 -4.49
CA TYR A 183 -11.01 -14.20 -4.72
C TYR A 183 -10.11 -14.87 -5.76
N GLY A 184 -9.91 -16.17 -5.63
CA GLY A 184 -9.13 -16.97 -6.59
C GLY A 184 -7.92 -17.63 -5.95
N ILE A 185 -6.85 -17.81 -6.72
CA ILE A 185 -5.62 -18.42 -6.23
C ILE A 185 -4.93 -17.44 -5.29
N PRO A 186 -4.72 -17.80 -4.00
CA PRO A 186 -4.06 -16.93 -3.04
C PRO A 186 -2.57 -16.79 -3.38
N TRP A 187 -1.96 -15.78 -2.85
CA TRP A 187 -0.52 -15.62 -2.98
C TRP A 187 0.24 -16.74 -2.27
N SER A 188 1.36 -17.15 -2.85
CA SER A 188 2.25 -18.10 -2.20
C SER A 188 2.88 -17.47 -0.94
N HIS A 189 3.33 -18.31 -0.03
CA HIS A 189 4.02 -17.86 1.20
C HIS A 189 5.24 -16.98 0.88
N GLN A 190 6.05 -17.38 -0.13
CA GLN A 190 7.20 -16.58 -0.59
C GLN A 190 6.76 -15.23 -1.17
N ALA A 191 5.71 -15.21 -1.99
CA ALA A 191 5.21 -13.96 -2.55
C ALA A 191 4.75 -12.98 -1.46
N ARG A 192 4.12 -13.47 -0.39
CA ARG A 192 3.74 -12.63 0.77
C ARG A 192 4.97 -12.03 1.45
N GLN A 193 6.03 -12.83 1.65
CA GLN A 193 7.30 -12.31 2.21
C GLN A 193 7.92 -11.24 1.30
N ASP A 194 7.92 -11.45 -0.02
CA ASP A 194 8.45 -10.48 -0.98
C ASP A 194 7.63 -9.19 -1.02
N ILE A 195 6.30 -9.28 -0.91
CA ILE A 195 5.41 -8.12 -0.82
C ILE A 195 5.65 -7.33 0.47
N LEU A 196 5.90 -8.00 1.60
CA LEU A 196 6.24 -7.33 2.87
C LEU A 196 7.57 -6.58 2.76
N ALA A 197 8.58 -7.18 2.14
CA ALA A 197 9.86 -6.51 1.89
C ALA A 197 9.71 -5.33 0.92
N PHE A 198 8.93 -5.49 -0.14
CA PHE A 198 8.58 -4.42 -1.08
C PHE A 198 7.84 -3.27 -0.38
N SER A 199 6.89 -3.60 0.48
CA SER A 199 6.12 -2.61 1.25
C SER A 199 7.02 -1.73 2.11
N GLY A 200 7.92 -2.31 2.90
CA GLY A 200 8.87 -1.55 3.72
C GLY A 200 9.78 -0.66 2.88
N LYS A 201 10.25 -1.16 1.72
CA LYS A 201 11.09 -0.42 0.77
C LYS A 201 10.37 0.81 0.20
N HIS A 202 9.07 0.69 -0.09
CA HIS A 202 8.21 1.76 -0.62
C HIS A 202 7.44 2.53 0.47
N LYS A 203 7.88 2.43 1.72
CA LYS A 203 7.34 3.16 2.89
C LYS A 203 5.85 2.90 3.14
N MET A 204 5.35 1.74 2.73
CA MET A 204 4.05 1.23 3.13
C MET A 204 4.17 0.52 4.48
N ASN A 205 3.19 0.70 5.36
CA ASN A 205 3.24 0.23 6.74
C ASN A 205 2.16 -0.78 7.12
N THR A 206 1.30 -1.20 6.19
CA THR A 206 0.13 -2.03 6.50
C THR A 206 -0.01 -3.19 5.52
N TYR A 207 -0.16 -4.39 6.05
CA TYR A 207 -0.55 -5.58 5.28
C TYR A 207 -1.70 -6.28 5.98
N ILE A 208 -2.91 -6.26 5.38
CA ILE A 208 -4.09 -6.93 5.93
C ILE A 208 -4.18 -8.32 5.33
N TYR A 209 -3.95 -9.32 6.18
CA TYR A 209 -4.02 -10.73 5.83
C TYR A 209 -5.46 -11.21 5.89
N THR A 210 -6.11 -11.36 4.73
CA THR A 210 -7.49 -11.86 4.61
C THR A 210 -7.68 -12.73 3.36
N PRO A 211 -6.78 -13.71 3.07
CA PRO A 211 -6.93 -14.57 1.89
C PRO A 211 -8.20 -15.42 2.00
N LYS A 212 -8.97 -15.45 0.92
CA LYS A 212 -10.32 -16.07 0.91
C LYS A 212 -10.29 -17.61 1.00
N ASP A 213 -9.13 -18.24 0.84
CA ASP A 213 -8.94 -19.70 0.95
C ASP A 213 -8.43 -20.17 2.31
N ASP A 214 -8.06 -19.26 3.20
CA ASP A 214 -7.71 -19.63 4.57
C ASP A 214 -8.98 -19.99 5.36
N ALA A 215 -9.17 -21.29 5.56
CA ALA A 215 -10.35 -21.80 6.24
C ALA A 215 -10.49 -21.26 7.67
N TYR A 216 -9.37 -21.00 8.36
CA TYR A 216 -9.36 -20.54 9.76
C TYR A 216 -9.72 -19.06 9.91
N LEU A 217 -9.76 -18.30 8.81
CA LEU A 217 -10.30 -16.96 8.80
C LEU A 217 -11.82 -16.94 8.71
N ARG A 218 -12.43 -17.88 7.98
CA ARG A 218 -13.84 -17.80 7.57
C ARG A 218 -14.63 -19.05 7.93
N ALA A 219 -14.42 -20.18 7.24
CA ALA A 219 -15.26 -21.39 7.42
C ALA A 219 -15.05 -22.06 8.79
N LYS A 220 -13.86 -21.96 9.33
CA LYS A 220 -13.44 -22.54 10.63
C LYS A 220 -12.95 -21.47 11.59
N TRP A 221 -13.56 -20.31 11.54
CA TRP A 221 -13.06 -19.15 12.27
C TRP A 221 -13.03 -19.34 13.80
N ARG A 222 -13.86 -20.24 14.34
CA ARG A 222 -13.85 -20.59 15.77
C ARG A 222 -12.71 -21.53 16.15
N GLU A 223 -12.15 -22.30 15.18
CA GLU A 223 -11.04 -23.22 15.44
C GLU A 223 -9.71 -22.46 15.49
N LEU A 224 -8.83 -22.80 16.43
CA LEU A 224 -7.47 -22.27 16.47
C LEU A 224 -6.63 -22.82 15.31
N TYR A 225 -5.62 -22.07 14.92
CA TYR A 225 -4.66 -22.55 13.92
C TYR A 225 -3.88 -23.76 14.46
N PRO A 226 -3.74 -24.83 13.67
CA PRO A 226 -2.78 -25.89 13.96
C PRO A 226 -1.35 -25.36 14.02
N GLN A 227 -0.49 -26.03 14.77
CA GLN A 227 0.90 -25.62 15.00
C GLN A 227 1.66 -25.31 13.71
N ALA A 228 1.51 -26.15 12.67
CA ALA A 228 2.20 -25.97 11.39
C ALA A 228 1.76 -24.71 10.65
N GLU A 229 0.45 -24.40 10.63
CA GLU A 229 -0.08 -23.20 9.98
C GLU A 229 0.25 -21.94 10.79
N LEU A 230 0.19 -22.04 12.13
CA LEU A 230 0.60 -20.96 13.02
C LEU A 230 2.08 -20.59 12.85
N ALA A 231 2.95 -21.59 12.61
CA ALA A 231 4.37 -21.36 12.33
C ALA A 231 4.57 -20.55 11.03
N LYS A 232 3.83 -20.84 9.97
CA LYS A 232 3.86 -20.07 8.72
C LYS A 232 3.38 -18.63 8.94
N LEU A 233 2.31 -18.42 9.71
CA LEU A 233 1.85 -17.09 10.06
C LEU A 233 2.92 -16.32 10.85
N LYS A 234 3.61 -17.00 11.78
CA LYS A 234 4.72 -16.39 12.51
C LYS A 234 5.83 -15.91 11.58
N GLU A 235 6.20 -16.69 10.57
CA GLU A 235 7.21 -16.29 9.58
C GLU A 235 6.78 -15.01 8.84
N LEU A 236 5.49 -14.87 8.50
CA LEU A 236 4.97 -13.65 7.88
C LEU A 236 4.95 -12.45 8.84
N VAL A 237 4.61 -12.67 10.10
CA VAL A 237 4.68 -11.64 11.15
C VAL A 237 6.12 -11.18 11.35
N ASP A 238 7.07 -12.11 11.39
CA ASP A 238 8.50 -11.79 11.50
C ASP A 238 9.00 -11.01 10.28
N ALA A 239 8.60 -11.42 9.07
CA ALA A 239 8.91 -10.70 7.84
C ALA A 239 8.31 -9.29 7.80
N ALA A 240 7.08 -9.11 8.29
CA ALA A 240 6.45 -7.80 8.43
C ALA A 240 7.23 -6.90 9.39
N ASN A 241 7.56 -7.42 10.58
CA ASN A 241 8.36 -6.70 11.58
C ASN A 241 9.75 -6.32 11.05
N ALA A 242 10.40 -7.21 10.28
CA ALA A 242 11.71 -6.96 9.66
C ALA A 242 11.69 -5.84 8.61
N ASN A 243 10.51 -5.40 8.19
CA ASN A 243 10.30 -4.34 7.19
C ASN A 243 9.45 -3.18 7.72
N HIS A 244 9.23 -3.07 9.03
CA HIS A 244 8.38 -2.06 9.65
C HIS A 244 6.96 -2.00 9.07
N VAL A 245 6.40 -3.16 8.70
CA VAL A 245 5.03 -3.32 8.24
C VAL A 245 4.18 -3.92 9.35
N ASP A 246 3.03 -3.35 9.63
CA ASP A 246 2.06 -3.91 10.57
C ASP A 246 1.32 -5.06 9.90
N PHE A 247 1.51 -6.28 10.41
CA PHE A 247 0.72 -7.43 10.01
C PHE A 247 -0.64 -7.37 10.70
N VAL A 248 -1.69 -7.10 9.93
CA VAL A 248 -3.07 -7.01 10.41
C VAL A 248 -3.78 -8.33 10.12
N PHE A 249 -4.20 -9.03 11.16
CA PHE A 249 -4.94 -10.28 11.00
C PHE A 249 -6.43 -10.01 10.88
N ALA A 250 -7.05 -10.47 9.78
CA ALA A 250 -8.49 -10.34 9.56
C ALA A 250 -9.24 -11.64 9.91
N LEU A 251 -10.31 -11.52 10.69
CA LEU A 251 -11.28 -12.56 10.95
C LEU A 251 -12.58 -12.26 10.19
N SER A 252 -13.15 -13.25 9.51
CA SER A 252 -14.38 -13.10 8.71
C SER A 252 -15.48 -14.04 9.23
N PRO A 253 -16.12 -13.72 10.37
CA PRO A 253 -17.04 -14.63 11.04
C PRO A 253 -18.49 -14.52 10.54
N GLY A 254 -18.81 -13.54 9.67
CA GLY A 254 -20.16 -13.09 9.38
C GLY A 254 -21.14 -14.11 8.82
N ASN A 255 -20.64 -15.22 8.26
CA ASN A 255 -21.52 -16.24 7.65
C ASN A 255 -22.36 -17.02 8.66
N ASP A 256 -21.88 -17.18 9.91
CA ASP A 256 -22.52 -18.04 10.91
C ASP A 256 -22.36 -17.56 12.37
N ILE A 257 -21.84 -16.35 12.57
CA ILE A 257 -21.66 -15.76 13.90
C ILE A 257 -23.02 -15.46 14.56
N CYS A 258 -23.10 -15.72 15.86
CA CYS A 258 -24.13 -15.20 16.75
C CYS A 258 -23.56 -14.00 17.51
N TYR A 259 -23.84 -12.79 17.06
CA TYR A 259 -23.20 -11.54 17.52
C TYR A 259 -23.35 -11.27 19.02
N GLY A 260 -24.47 -11.72 19.61
CA GLY A 260 -24.76 -11.56 21.04
C GLY A 260 -24.25 -12.69 21.92
N GLN A 261 -23.80 -13.82 21.34
CA GLN A 261 -23.39 -14.99 22.11
C GLN A 261 -21.98 -14.86 22.68
N GLN A 262 -21.83 -15.11 23.99
CA GLN A 262 -20.54 -15.06 24.67
C GLN A 262 -19.56 -16.07 24.08
N SER A 263 -20.01 -17.26 23.67
CA SER A 263 -19.16 -18.30 23.09
C SER A 263 -18.47 -17.85 21.78
N ASP A 264 -19.13 -17.06 20.96
CA ASP A 264 -18.56 -16.55 19.71
C ASP A 264 -17.57 -15.40 19.95
N TYR A 265 -17.86 -14.56 20.96
CA TYR A 265 -16.88 -13.59 21.44
C TYR A 265 -15.65 -14.29 22.02
N ASP A 266 -15.81 -15.32 22.85
CA ASP A 266 -14.71 -16.08 23.44
C ASP A 266 -13.86 -16.78 22.36
N ALA A 267 -14.47 -17.32 21.31
CA ALA A 267 -13.76 -17.91 20.17
C ALA A 267 -12.93 -16.86 19.41
N THR A 268 -13.46 -15.65 19.23
CA THR A 268 -12.75 -14.54 18.64
C THR A 268 -11.54 -14.15 19.47
N VAL A 269 -11.73 -13.98 20.78
CA VAL A 269 -10.64 -13.63 21.71
C VAL A 269 -9.57 -14.72 21.74
N ALA A 270 -9.97 -16.00 21.79
CA ALA A 270 -9.04 -17.12 21.77
C ALA A 270 -8.16 -17.13 20.50
N LYS A 271 -8.77 -16.86 19.33
CA LYS A 271 -8.06 -16.73 18.05
C LYS A 271 -7.09 -15.55 18.07
N PHE A 272 -7.54 -14.39 18.49
CA PHE A 272 -6.73 -13.18 18.55
C PHE A 272 -5.58 -13.34 19.55
N GLU A 273 -5.82 -13.99 20.68
CA GLU A 273 -4.80 -14.28 21.68
C GLU A 273 -3.73 -15.26 21.16
N GLN A 274 -4.12 -16.27 20.38
CA GLN A 274 -3.18 -17.16 19.71
C GLN A 274 -2.22 -16.37 18.79
N LEU A 275 -2.77 -15.43 18.02
CA LEU A 275 -1.99 -14.61 17.08
C LEU A 275 -1.19 -13.51 17.78
N ARG A 276 -1.72 -12.94 18.86
CA ARG A 276 -1.00 -11.98 19.70
C ARG A 276 0.29 -12.59 20.26
N LYS A 277 0.25 -13.88 20.64
CA LYS A 277 1.44 -14.61 21.14
C LYS A 277 2.55 -14.78 20.10
N ILE A 278 2.23 -14.80 18.81
CA ILE A 278 3.24 -14.82 17.74
C ILE A 278 3.64 -13.42 17.24
N GLY A 279 3.12 -12.35 17.86
CA GLY A 279 3.55 -10.98 17.60
C GLY A 279 2.54 -10.06 16.89
N VAL A 280 1.35 -10.54 16.52
CA VAL A 280 0.30 -9.71 15.94
C VAL A 280 -0.17 -8.65 16.95
N ARG A 281 -0.32 -7.40 16.50
CA ARG A 281 -0.75 -6.26 17.32
C ARG A 281 -1.94 -5.52 16.73
N SER A 282 -2.33 -5.85 15.50
CA SER A 282 -3.44 -5.23 14.77
C SER A 282 -4.41 -6.29 14.31
N PHE A 283 -5.68 -6.09 14.59
CA PHE A 283 -6.76 -7.01 14.27
C PHE A 283 -7.82 -6.33 13.44
N TYR A 284 -8.51 -7.15 12.66
CA TYR A 284 -9.51 -6.70 11.71
C TYR A 284 -10.70 -7.67 11.71
N ILE A 285 -11.92 -7.17 11.61
CA ILE A 285 -13.12 -7.98 11.45
C ILE A 285 -13.77 -7.66 10.11
N ALA A 286 -13.82 -8.66 9.22
CA ALA A 286 -14.42 -8.56 7.91
C ALA A 286 -15.86 -9.05 7.94
N LEU A 287 -16.81 -8.15 7.62
CA LEU A 287 -18.23 -8.43 7.55
C LEU A 287 -18.81 -8.15 6.15
N ASP A 288 -17.91 -8.10 5.15
CA ASP A 288 -18.22 -8.00 3.74
C ASP A 288 -18.74 -9.34 3.17
N ASP A 289 -19.47 -9.25 2.07
CA ASP A 289 -19.94 -10.38 1.25
C ASP A 289 -20.65 -11.48 2.06
N ILE A 290 -21.49 -11.08 3.00
CA ILE A 290 -22.35 -11.96 3.80
C ILE A 290 -23.83 -11.68 3.54
N ASN A 291 -24.70 -12.63 3.88
CA ASN A 291 -26.12 -12.41 3.84
C ASN A 291 -26.52 -11.32 4.86
N PRO A 292 -27.31 -10.30 4.48
CA PRO A 292 -27.69 -9.22 5.37
C PRO A 292 -28.82 -9.64 6.34
N ARG A 293 -28.55 -10.65 7.15
CA ARG A 293 -29.47 -11.19 8.16
C ARG A 293 -28.71 -11.67 9.39
N LEU A 294 -29.41 -11.79 10.50
CA LEU A 294 -28.93 -12.49 11.67
C LEU A 294 -28.92 -14.01 11.43
N ASN A 295 -27.95 -14.70 11.98
CA ASN A 295 -27.81 -16.15 11.82
C ASN A 295 -28.48 -16.94 12.95
N CYS A 296 -28.79 -16.30 14.09
CA CYS A 296 -29.23 -16.95 15.32
C CYS A 296 -30.51 -16.32 15.87
N ASP A 297 -31.43 -17.14 16.36
CA ASP A 297 -32.66 -16.69 17.01
C ASP A 297 -32.39 -15.90 18.30
N SER A 298 -31.29 -16.21 18.99
CA SER A 298 -30.84 -15.47 20.16
C SER A 298 -30.51 -14.01 19.83
N ASP A 299 -29.85 -13.76 18.70
CA ASP A 299 -29.58 -12.42 18.24
C ASP A 299 -30.85 -11.66 17.85
N ALA A 300 -31.80 -12.35 17.22
CA ALA A 300 -33.12 -11.76 16.90
C ALA A 300 -33.89 -11.34 18.15
N THR A 301 -33.69 -12.05 19.26
CA THR A 301 -34.29 -11.73 20.57
C THR A 301 -33.52 -10.57 21.24
N GLN A 302 -32.20 -10.58 21.20
CA GLN A 302 -31.36 -9.59 21.86
C GLN A 302 -31.40 -8.22 21.13
N PHE A 303 -31.49 -8.25 19.80
CA PHE A 303 -31.49 -7.05 18.94
C PHE A 303 -32.88 -6.90 18.31
N PRO A 304 -33.83 -6.18 18.95
CA PRO A 304 -35.17 -6.08 18.45
C PRO A 304 -35.24 -5.40 17.08
N SER A 305 -36.09 -5.95 16.20
CA SER A 305 -36.18 -5.50 14.82
C SER A 305 -36.71 -4.08 14.69
N ARG A 306 -35.91 -3.20 14.08
CA ARG A 306 -36.33 -1.91 13.52
C ARG A 306 -36.22 -1.95 11.98
N GLY A 307 -36.33 -3.15 11.42
CA GLY A 307 -36.02 -3.50 10.04
C GLY A 307 -34.68 -4.30 9.96
N PRO A 308 -34.56 -5.20 8.97
CA PRO A 308 -33.46 -6.17 8.92
C PRO A 308 -32.07 -5.53 8.85
N TRP A 309 -31.92 -4.44 8.12
CA TRP A 309 -30.66 -3.72 7.99
C TRP A 309 -30.25 -3.00 9.29
N THR A 310 -31.19 -2.36 9.98
CA THR A 310 -30.94 -1.71 11.26
C THR A 310 -30.58 -2.74 12.33
N GLN A 311 -31.32 -3.85 12.38
CA GLN A 311 -31.08 -4.93 13.32
C GLN A 311 -29.70 -5.57 13.15
N LEU A 312 -29.28 -5.79 11.89
CA LEU A 312 -27.94 -6.30 11.58
C LEU A 312 -26.85 -5.32 12.03
N ALA A 313 -27.01 -4.02 11.74
CA ALA A 313 -26.07 -2.99 12.14
C ALA A 313 -25.93 -2.89 13.67
N ASP A 314 -27.05 -2.99 14.41
CA ASP A 314 -27.08 -3.00 15.87
C ASP A 314 -26.28 -4.21 16.43
N ALA A 315 -26.51 -5.40 15.88
CA ALA A 315 -25.82 -6.62 16.29
C ALA A 315 -24.29 -6.59 15.98
N GLN A 316 -23.95 -6.14 14.77
CA GLN A 316 -22.55 -5.98 14.37
C GLN A 316 -21.83 -4.94 15.23
N SER A 317 -22.44 -3.80 15.47
CA SER A 317 -21.86 -2.76 16.33
C SER A 317 -21.66 -3.23 17.77
N TYR A 318 -22.62 -3.96 18.34
CA TYR A 318 -22.48 -4.56 19.66
C TYR A 318 -21.25 -5.46 19.77
N TYR A 319 -21.09 -6.39 18.83
CA TYR A 319 -19.97 -7.32 18.80
C TYR A 319 -18.62 -6.60 18.58
N LEU A 320 -18.56 -5.70 17.62
CA LEU A 320 -17.36 -4.93 17.31
C LEU A 320 -16.92 -4.06 18.51
N ASN A 321 -17.86 -3.38 19.15
CA ASN A 321 -17.59 -2.56 20.32
C ASN A 321 -17.06 -3.40 21.49
N LYS A 322 -17.63 -4.59 21.69
CA LYS A 322 -17.17 -5.51 22.73
C LYS A 322 -15.74 -5.97 22.47
N VAL A 323 -15.41 -6.35 21.23
CA VAL A 323 -14.03 -6.69 20.85
C VAL A 323 -13.08 -5.50 21.04
N GLN A 324 -13.49 -4.31 20.62
CA GLN A 324 -12.67 -3.09 20.77
C GLN A 324 -12.39 -2.77 22.26
N THR A 325 -13.43 -2.78 23.09
CA THR A 325 -13.30 -2.31 24.48
C THR A 325 -12.73 -3.37 25.42
N GLU A 326 -13.24 -4.61 25.35
CA GLU A 326 -12.93 -5.67 26.31
C GLU A 326 -11.65 -6.43 25.94
N TYR A 327 -11.24 -6.43 24.66
CA TYR A 327 -10.03 -7.12 24.24
C TYR A 327 -8.96 -6.17 23.72
N VAL A 328 -9.24 -5.38 22.67
CA VAL A 328 -8.22 -4.57 21.99
C VAL A 328 -7.65 -3.51 22.94
N LYS A 329 -8.50 -2.67 23.54
CA LYS A 329 -8.06 -1.63 24.47
C LYS A 329 -7.50 -2.21 25.79
N ALA A 330 -8.10 -3.25 26.31
CA ALA A 330 -7.63 -3.90 27.53
C ALA A 330 -6.22 -4.51 27.40
N ASN A 331 -5.82 -4.87 26.20
CA ASN A 331 -4.47 -5.39 25.88
C ASN A 331 -3.52 -4.36 25.26
N HIS A 332 -3.89 -3.07 25.22
CA HIS A 332 -3.09 -1.98 24.64
C HIS A 332 -2.67 -2.28 23.18
N LEU A 333 -3.58 -2.84 22.39
CA LEU A 333 -3.39 -3.13 20.98
C LEU A 333 -3.80 -1.93 20.12
N ASN A 334 -3.44 -1.97 18.83
CA ASN A 334 -3.92 -0.96 17.89
C ASN A 334 -5.44 -1.07 17.73
N ASP A 335 -6.11 0.06 17.53
CA ASP A 335 -7.55 0.11 17.38
C ASP A 335 -8.04 -0.85 16.31
N LEU A 336 -9.18 -1.51 16.58
CA LEU A 336 -9.77 -2.50 15.69
C LEU A 336 -10.06 -1.89 14.33
N MET A 337 -9.73 -2.61 13.28
CA MET A 337 -10.14 -2.31 11.92
C MET A 337 -11.34 -3.17 11.53
N MET A 338 -12.18 -2.70 10.61
CA MET A 338 -13.32 -3.47 10.13
C MET A 338 -13.75 -3.04 8.73
N VAL A 339 -14.47 -3.92 8.03
CA VAL A 339 -15.29 -3.59 6.87
C VAL A 339 -16.74 -3.97 7.16
N PRO A 340 -17.72 -3.06 6.98
CA PRO A 340 -19.13 -3.33 7.23
C PRO A 340 -19.74 -4.17 6.10
N THR A 341 -20.90 -4.77 6.35
CA THR A 341 -21.67 -5.47 5.32
C THR A 341 -22.11 -4.53 4.20
N ASN A 342 -22.51 -3.31 4.55
CA ASN A 342 -22.82 -2.26 3.57
C ASN A 342 -21.61 -1.32 3.46
N TYR A 343 -20.61 -1.70 2.64
CA TYR A 343 -19.27 -1.10 2.58
C TYR A 343 -19.07 -0.06 1.47
N SER A 344 -20.08 0.26 0.69
CA SER A 344 -19.96 1.17 -0.46
C SER A 344 -21.03 2.25 -0.52
N GLY A 345 -20.83 3.25 -1.38
CA GLY A 345 -21.74 4.36 -1.54
C GLY A 345 -21.73 5.32 -0.34
N ASN A 346 -22.28 6.51 -0.54
CA ASN A 346 -22.33 7.57 0.46
C ASN A 346 -23.74 8.12 0.71
N ALA A 347 -24.77 7.42 0.23
CA ALA A 347 -26.15 7.75 0.56
C ALA A 347 -26.49 7.21 1.94
N THR A 348 -27.29 7.97 2.69
CA THR A 348 -27.84 7.55 3.97
C THR A 348 -28.83 6.41 3.76
N ASP A 349 -28.73 5.38 4.57
CA ASP A 349 -29.63 4.23 4.62
C ASP A 349 -29.76 3.71 6.06
N PRO A 350 -30.73 2.81 6.35
CA PRO A 350 -30.96 2.32 7.71
C PRO A 350 -29.77 1.62 8.36
N PHE A 351 -28.94 0.89 7.57
CA PHE A 351 -27.76 0.20 8.08
C PHE A 351 -26.69 1.21 8.52
N LYS A 352 -26.32 2.12 7.61
CA LYS A 352 -25.26 3.12 7.86
C LYS A 352 -25.63 4.03 9.01
N THR A 353 -26.88 4.48 9.08
CA THR A 353 -27.37 5.31 10.17
C THR A 353 -27.25 4.58 11.52
N ALA A 354 -27.76 3.35 11.61
CA ALA A 354 -27.70 2.59 12.86
C ALA A 354 -26.26 2.26 13.28
N GLN A 355 -25.40 1.91 12.34
CA GLN A 355 -23.99 1.65 12.62
C GLN A 355 -23.27 2.93 13.08
N GLY A 356 -23.50 4.06 12.42
CA GLY A 356 -22.94 5.36 12.80
C GLY A 356 -23.37 5.86 14.18
N GLU A 357 -24.58 5.51 14.62
CA GLU A 357 -25.09 5.82 15.96
C GLU A 357 -24.43 4.98 17.06
N ARG A 358 -24.00 3.76 16.75
CA ARG A 358 -23.65 2.74 17.76
C ARG A 358 -22.21 2.30 17.76
N LEU A 359 -21.50 2.37 16.62
CA LEU A 359 -20.14 1.89 16.50
C LEU A 359 -19.18 2.78 17.34
N HIS A 360 -18.28 2.13 18.07
CA HIS A 360 -17.24 2.82 18.83
C HIS A 360 -16.39 3.69 17.92
N GLN A 361 -16.18 4.94 18.29
CA GLN A 361 -15.58 5.98 17.43
C GLN A 361 -14.10 5.75 17.09
N ASP A 362 -13.38 4.94 17.86
CA ASP A 362 -11.99 4.62 17.57
C ASP A 362 -11.84 3.43 16.59
N ILE A 363 -12.94 2.73 16.26
CA ILE A 363 -12.89 1.64 15.28
C ILE A 363 -12.66 2.23 13.89
N ARG A 364 -11.59 1.75 13.21
CA ARG A 364 -11.26 2.16 11.86
C ARG A 364 -12.10 1.39 10.85
N MET A 365 -12.85 2.10 10.04
CA MET A 365 -13.81 1.51 9.10
C MET A 365 -13.30 1.59 7.66
N GLN A 366 -13.34 0.47 6.94
CA GLN A 366 -13.07 0.45 5.50
C GLN A 366 -14.31 0.74 4.66
N TRP A 367 -14.08 1.48 3.58
CA TRP A 367 -15.05 1.84 2.56
C TRP A 367 -14.43 1.66 1.17
N THR A 368 -15.18 1.11 0.21
CA THR A 368 -14.65 0.81 -1.14
C THR A 368 -14.85 1.92 -2.16
N GLY A 369 -15.46 3.02 -1.76
CA GLY A 369 -15.84 4.09 -2.66
C GLY A 369 -17.31 4.06 -3.04
N MET A 370 -17.68 4.63 -4.17
CA MET A 370 -19.08 4.75 -4.60
C MET A 370 -19.71 3.41 -5.03
N GLY A 371 -18.90 2.40 -5.25
CA GLY A 371 -19.28 1.02 -5.55
C GLY A 371 -18.21 0.06 -5.06
N VAL A 372 -18.32 -1.21 -5.44
CA VAL A 372 -17.27 -2.23 -5.21
C VAL A 372 -15.97 -1.80 -5.88
N PHE A 373 -16.08 -1.28 -7.10
CA PHE A 373 -15.01 -0.65 -7.87
C PHE A 373 -15.30 0.83 -8.03
N SER A 374 -14.31 1.67 -7.85
CA SER A 374 -14.44 3.12 -7.97
C SER A 374 -13.42 3.68 -8.94
N ASP A 375 -13.90 4.24 -10.07
CA ASP A 375 -13.04 4.91 -11.07
C ASP A 375 -12.33 6.11 -10.47
N GLN A 376 -13.03 6.81 -9.56
CA GLN A 376 -12.49 7.96 -8.84
C GLN A 376 -12.95 7.97 -7.39
N ILE A 377 -12.11 8.53 -6.53
CA ILE A 377 -12.43 8.79 -5.12
C ILE A 377 -12.09 10.26 -4.86
N THR A 378 -13.10 11.05 -4.55
CA THR A 378 -12.99 12.50 -4.36
C THR A 378 -13.19 12.91 -2.91
N VAL A 379 -12.74 14.12 -2.55
CA VAL A 379 -12.95 14.70 -1.21
C VAL A 379 -14.43 14.75 -0.85
N ASP A 380 -15.30 15.19 -1.78
CA ASP A 380 -16.75 15.24 -1.55
C ASP A 380 -17.33 13.85 -1.24
N GLN A 381 -16.91 12.83 -1.99
CA GLN A 381 -17.39 11.46 -1.79
C GLN A 381 -17.00 10.91 -0.41
N VAL A 382 -15.75 11.07 0.02
CA VAL A 382 -15.28 10.55 1.32
C VAL A 382 -15.85 11.35 2.49
N THR A 383 -15.98 12.67 2.37
CA THR A 383 -16.57 13.52 3.41
C THR A 383 -18.01 13.14 3.66
N LYS A 384 -18.77 12.92 2.58
CA LYS A 384 -20.15 12.48 2.68
C LYS A 384 -20.26 11.07 3.24
N ALA A 385 -19.38 10.14 2.84
CA ALA A 385 -19.34 8.79 3.42
C ALA A 385 -19.03 8.83 4.91
N ALA A 386 -17.98 9.56 5.33
CA ALA A 386 -17.63 9.73 6.73
C ALA A 386 -18.78 10.30 7.57
N THR A 387 -19.52 11.27 7.04
CA THR A 387 -20.72 11.82 7.66
C THR A 387 -21.84 10.77 7.77
N THR A 388 -22.07 10.01 6.69
CA THR A 388 -23.14 9.01 6.62
C THR A 388 -22.90 7.86 7.61
N TYR A 389 -21.66 7.41 7.75
CA TYR A 389 -21.26 6.38 8.74
C TYR A 389 -20.92 6.97 10.12
N ASN A 390 -20.94 8.31 10.27
CA ASN A 390 -20.50 8.99 11.49
C ASN A 390 -19.13 8.45 12.00
N ASN A 391 -18.19 8.24 11.09
CA ASN A 391 -16.89 7.66 11.40
C ASN A 391 -15.76 8.60 11.02
N LYS A 392 -14.85 8.87 11.97
CA LYS A 392 -13.68 9.75 11.81
C LYS A 392 -12.45 9.05 11.27
N HIS A 393 -12.43 7.72 11.34
CA HIS A 393 -11.31 6.86 10.99
C HIS A 393 -11.64 5.99 9.76
N LEU A 394 -12.26 6.64 8.76
CA LEU A 394 -12.52 6.01 7.48
C LEU A 394 -11.20 5.80 6.74
N PHE A 395 -10.98 4.62 6.18
CA PHE A 395 -9.90 4.35 5.26
C PHE A 395 -10.38 3.51 4.07
N ILE A 396 -9.64 3.50 2.99
CA ILE A 396 -10.13 2.95 1.73
C ILE A 396 -9.65 1.51 1.52
N TRP A 397 -10.59 0.60 1.25
CA TRP A 397 -10.35 -0.64 0.53
C TRP A 397 -10.46 -0.35 -0.96
N ASP A 398 -9.35 -0.13 -1.61
CA ASP A 398 -9.36 0.20 -3.03
C ASP A 398 -9.24 -1.07 -3.87
N ASN A 399 -10.32 -1.42 -4.56
CA ASN A 399 -10.36 -2.57 -5.47
C ASN A 399 -9.64 -2.25 -6.79
N PHE A 400 -8.38 -1.84 -6.68
CA PHE A 400 -7.44 -1.59 -7.76
C PHE A 400 -6.04 -2.10 -7.36
N PRO A 401 -5.32 -2.87 -8.18
CA PRO A 401 -5.70 -3.36 -9.52
C PRO A 401 -6.31 -4.77 -9.52
N VAL A 402 -7.14 -5.13 -8.54
CA VAL A 402 -7.69 -6.48 -8.41
C VAL A 402 -8.32 -6.98 -9.72
N ASN A 403 -8.01 -8.22 -10.08
CA ASN A 403 -8.48 -8.85 -11.32
C ASN A 403 -9.21 -10.18 -11.10
N ASP A 404 -9.67 -10.47 -9.90
CA ASP A 404 -10.30 -11.73 -9.53
C ASP A 404 -11.60 -12.03 -10.31
N GLY A 405 -12.33 -11.00 -10.71
CA GLY A 405 -13.47 -11.10 -11.63
C GLY A 405 -13.09 -11.28 -13.11
N GLN A 406 -11.82 -11.05 -13.49
CA GLN A 406 -11.31 -11.13 -14.85
C GLN A 406 -9.90 -11.75 -14.88
N ARG A 407 -9.75 -12.93 -14.31
CA ARG A 407 -8.47 -13.61 -14.06
C ARG A 407 -7.56 -13.81 -15.27
N GLY A 408 -8.10 -13.74 -16.48
CA GLY A 408 -7.36 -13.80 -17.74
C GLY A 408 -6.73 -12.47 -18.18
N ARG A 409 -6.89 -11.39 -17.40
CA ARG A 409 -6.35 -10.07 -17.71
C ARG A 409 -5.43 -9.58 -16.60
N LEU A 410 -4.40 -8.84 -16.99
CA LEU A 410 -3.62 -8.02 -16.09
C LEU A 410 -4.12 -6.56 -16.16
N PHE A 411 -4.05 -5.87 -15.03
CA PHE A 411 -4.38 -4.45 -14.95
C PHE A 411 -3.12 -3.67 -14.55
N LEU A 412 -2.23 -3.49 -15.53
CA LEU A 412 -0.95 -2.81 -15.36
C LEU A 412 -1.08 -1.30 -15.57
N ASN A 413 -2.13 -0.72 -15.01
CA ASN A 413 -2.37 0.72 -15.05
C ASN A 413 -1.67 1.41 -13.87
N PRO A 414 -1.19 2.65 -14.04
CA PRO A 414 -0.86 3.50 -12.90
C PRO A 414 -2.11 3.83 -12.08
N LEU A 415 -1.91 4.15 -10.80
CA LEU A 415 -2.99 4.57 -9.90
C LEU A 415 -3.41 6.01 -10.24
N GLU A 416 -4.61 6.16 -10.76
CA GLU A 416 -5.20 7.46 -11.11
C GLU A 416 -6.59 7.64 -10.49
N GLY A 417 -7.15 8.84 -10.57
CA GLY A 417 -8.53 9.11 -10.12
C GLY A 417 -8.69 9.21 -8.60
N ARG A 418 -7.61 9.33 -7.82
CA ARG A 418 -7.65 9.58 -6.38
C ARG A 418 -7.26 11.02 -6.09
N ASP A 419 -8.17 11.78 -5.44
CA ASP A 419 -7.93 13.19 -5.15
C ASP A 419 -6.66 13.36 -4.28
N PRO A 420 -5.74 14.25 -4.62
CA PRO A 420 -4.48 14.42 -3.90
C PRO A 420 -4.64 14.93 -2.45
N ASN A 421 -5.82 15.42 -2.07
CA ASN A 421 -6.11 15.97 -0.76
C ASN A 421 -6.87 15.02 0.18
N LEU A 422 -7.10 13.77 -0.20
CA LEU A 422 -7.85 12.81 0.61
C LEU A 422 -7.24 12.61 2.00
N TYR A 423 -5.92 12.75 2.14
CA TYR A 423 -5.21 12.64 3.42
C TYR A 423 -5.74 13.53 4.56
N LYS A 424 -6.50 14.58 4.22
CA LYS A 424 -7.12 15.49 5.21
C LYS A 424 -8.40 14.92 5.82
N TYR A 425 -8.95 13.86 5.25
CA TYR A 425 -10.31 13.38 5.54
C TYR A 425 -10.38 11.89 5.86
N ILE A 426 -9.31 11.14 5.58
CA ILE A 426 -9.26 9.69 5.80
C ILE A 426 -7.92 9.28 6.39
N ASP A 427 -7.89 8.11 7.04
CA ASP A 427 -6.67 7.56 7.62
C ASP A 427 -5.71 7.01 6.54
N GLY A 428 -6.23 6.58 5.38
CA GLY A 428 -5.38 6.08 4.29
C GLY A 428 -6.04 5.10 3.33
N PHE A 429 -5.19 4.29 2.69
CA PHE A 429 -5.57 3.31 1.68
C PHE A 429 -4.92 1.95 1.90
N THR A 430 -5.69 0.88 1.57
CA THR A 430 -5.13 -0.43 1.26
C THR A 430 -5.58 -0.86 -0.12
N SER A 431 -4.61 -1.16 -0.99
CA SER A 431 -4.85 -1.73 -2.31
C SER A 431 -5.31 -3.18 -2.18
N ASN A 432 -6.39 -3.56 -2.86
CA ASN A 432 -6.70 -4.96 -3.16
C ASN A 432 -6.05 -5.30 -4.52
N PRO A 433 -4.97 -6.10 -4.54
CA PRO A 433 -4.13 -6.29 -5.71
C PRO A 433 -4.64 -7.42 -6.62
N MET A 434 -3.94 -7.65 -7.73
CA MET A 434 -4.20 -8.80 -8.60
C MET A 434 -3.81 -10.11 -7.92
N ILE A 435 -4.43 -11.23 -8.39
CA ILE A 435 -4.02 -12.59 -8.00
C ILE A 435 -2.56 -12.89 -8.38
N GLN A 436 -1.96 -12.13 -9.30
CA GLN A 436 -0.55 -12.18 -9.67
C GLN A 436 0.25 -11.19 -8.81
N PRO A 437 0.98 -11.65 -7.77
CA PRO A 437 1.63 -10.76 -6.81
C PRO A 437 2.65 -9.82 -7.45
N TYR A 438 3.54 -10.36 -8.27
CA TYR A 438 4.64 -9.57 -8.86
C TYR A 438 4.17 -8.60 -9.95
N ALA A 439 3.08 -8.94 -10.67
CA ALA A 439 2.47 -8.02 -11.61
C ALA A 439 1.76 -6.84 -10.93
N SER A 440 1.43 -6.98 -9.64
CA SER A 440 0.82 -5.91 -8.85
C SER A 440 1.82 -4.86 -8.35
N LEU A 441 3.12 -5.18 -8.33
CA LEU A 441 4.15 -4.32 -7.72
C LEU A 441 4.21 -2.89 -8.26
N PRO A 442 4.10 -2.64 -9.60
CA PRO A 442 4.12 -1.26 -10.10
C PRO A 442 2.98 -0.41 -9.53
N SER A 443 1.75 -0.96 -9.50
CA SER A 443 0.61 -0.27 -8.90
C SER A 443 0.75 -0.12 -7.38
N LEU A 444 1.32 -1.10 -6.69
CA LEU A 444 1.59 -1.00 -5.24
C LEU A 444 2.63 0.08 -4.92
N ALA A 445 3.65 0.28 -5.76
CA ALA A 445 4.58 1.41 -5.62
C ALA A 445 3.83 2.74 -5.71
N ASN A 446 2.88 2.86 -6.64
CA ASN A 446 2.04 4.04 -6.75
C ASN A 446 1.24 4.32 -5.48
N TYR A 447 0.71 3.27 -4.81
CA TYR A 447 0.05 3.47 -3.50
C TYR A 447 1.03 3.97 -2.44
N GLY A 448 2.25 3.44 -2.41
CA GLY A 448 3.29 3.95 -1.51
C GLY A 448 3.52 5.45 -1.71
N ASP A 449 3.73 5.88 -2.95
CA ASP A 449 4.00 7.27 -3.30
C ASP A 449 2.78 8.18 -3.04
N TYR A 450 1.59 7.77 -3.48
CA TYR A 450 0.36 8.54 -3.32
C TYR A 450 0.00 8.74 -1.84
N THR A 451 0.02 7.68 -1.05
CA THR A 451 -0.38 7.76 0.37
C THR A 451 0.66 8.46 1.24
N TRP A 452 1.92 8.46 0.79
CA TRP A 452 2.98 9.23 1.43
C TRP A 452 2.83 10.74 1.19
N ASN A 453 2.64 11.15 -0.07
CA ASN A 453 2.55 12.57 -0.44
C ASN A 453 1.64 12.79 -1.66
N GLY A 454 0.34 12.64 -1.47
CA GLY A 454 -0.66 12.82 -2.53
C GLY A 454 -0.53 14.11 -3.33
N PRO A 455 -0.31 15.30 -2.71
CA PRO A 455 -0.12 16.55 -3.45
C PRO A 455 1.07 16.60 -4.42
N LYS A 456 2.10 15.78 -4.19
CA LYS A 456 3.28 15.69 -5.07
C LYS A 456 3.33 14.40 -5.89
N TYR A 457 2.31 13.57 -5.78
CA TYR A 457 2.22 12.31 -6.51
C TYR A 457 1.99 12.56 -8.00
N ASP A 458 2.83 11.93 -8.83
CA ASP A 458 2.65 11.83 -10.26
C ASP A 458 2.59 10.35 -10.64
N ALA A 459 1.43 9.91 -11.12
CA ALA A 459 1.13 8.52 -11.39
C ALA A 459 2.09 7.89 -12.40
N GLN A 460 2.40 8.61 -13.47
CA GLN A 460 3.26 8.13 -14.56
C GLN A 460 4.73 8.09 -14.15
N VAL A 461 5.19 9.12 -13.45
CA VAL A 461 6.57 9.19 -12.94
C VAL A 461 6.82 8.07 -11.93
N SER A 462 5.92 7.90 -10.97
CA SER A 462 5.98 6.83 -9.96
C SER A 462 5.94 5.44 -10.59
N PHE A 463 5.02 5.22 -11.54
CA PHE A 463 4.86 3.92 -12.20
C PHE A 463 6.09 3.54 -13.04
N LYS A 464 6.64 4.47 -13.82
CA LYS A 464 7.86 4.24 -14.61
C LYS A 464 9.08 3.98 -13.73
N ALA A 465 9.20 4.68 -12.61
CA ALA A 465 10.28 4.43 -11.64
C ALA A 465 10.18 3.00 -11.07
N ALA A 466 8.97 2.54 -10.72
CA ALA A 466 8.75 1.18 -10.27
C ALA A 466 9.08 0.13 -11.34
N LEU A 467 8.71 0.37 -12.61
CA LEU A 467 9.08 -0.52 -13.72
C LEU A 467 10.59 -0.59 -13.91
N ALA A 468 11.30 0.54 -13.85
CA ALA A 468 12.76 0.58 -13.96
C ALA A 468 13.44 -0.18 -12.82
N GLU A 469 12.90 -0.08 -11.58
CA GLU A 469 13.39 -0.86 -10.46
C GLU A 469 13.17 -2.36 -10.67
N LEU A 470 11.97 -2.76 -11.10
CA LEU A 470 11.61 -4.17 -11.32
C LEU A 470 12.36 -4.79 -12.50
N ALA A 471 12.71 -4.02 -13.51
CA ALA A 471 13.57 -4.47 -14.61
C ALA A 471 14.94 -4.94 -14.10
N GLY A 472 15.42 -4.38 -12.99
CA GLY A 472 16.65 -4.81 -12.31
C GLY A 472 17.94 -4.66 -13.15
N THR A 473 17.86 -3.98 -14.27
CA THR A 473 18.95 -3.81 -15.23
C THR A 473 18.91 -2.44 -15.87
N SER A 474 20.08 -1.94 -16.27
CA SER A 474 20.24 -0.74 -17.11
C SER A 474 20.09 -1.02 -18.61
N ASP A 475 19.81 -2.29 -19.00
CA ASP A 475 19.60 -2.65 -20.40
C ASP A 475 18.30 -2.01 -20.91
N GLY A 476 18.46 -1.02 -21.79
CA GLY A 476 17.33 -0.30 -22.37
C GLY A 476 16.40 -1.15 -23.23
N GLN A 477 16.82 -2.34 -23.71
CA GLN A 477 15.93 -3.25 -24.44
C GLN A 477 14.96 -3.97 -23.50
N VAL A 478 15.45 -4.41 -22.34
CA VAL A 478 14.60 -5.03 -21.30
C VAL A 478 13.56 -4.02 -20.79
N THR A 479 13.97 -2.81 -20.52
CA THR A 479 13.04 -1.73 -20.08
C THR A 479 11.98 -1.46 -21.17
N LYS A 480 12.37 -1.31 -22.42
CA LYS A 480 11.43 -1.10 -23.54
C LYS A 480 10.45 -2.27 -23.74
N ALA A 481 10.94 -3.51 -23.59
CA ALA A 481 10.07 -4.68 -23.69
C ALA A 481 9.05 -4.73 -22.52
N LEU A 482 9.47 -4.36 -21.31
CA LEU A 482 8.59 -4.27 -20.16
C LEU A 482 7.57 -3.14 -20.33
N ASP A 483 7.97 -1.97 -20.81
CA ASP A 483 7.06 -0.86 -21.11
C ASP A 483 6.00 -1.28 -22.15
N ALA A 484 6.42 -1.92 -23.25
CA ALA A 484 5.49 -2.41 -24.28
C ALA A 484 4.53 -3.48 -23.72
N PHE A 485 5.00 -4.39 -22.88
CA PHE A 485 4.16 -5.37 -22.21
C PHE A 485 3.13 -4.72 -21.30
N VAL A 486 3.54 -3.73 -20.53
CA VAL A 486 2.66 -2.95 -19.66
C VAL A 486 1.60 -2.22 -20.47
N ASP A 487 1.98 -1.51 -21.54
CA ASP A 487 1.05 -0.76 -22.39
C ASP A 487 -0.04 -1.65 -23.01
N LEU A 488 0.31 -2.89 -23.37
CA LEU A 488 -0.65 -3.86 -23.89
C LEU A 488 -1.60 -4.41 -22.82
N ASN A 489 -1.32 -4.21 -21.55
CA ASN A 489 -2.08 -4.73 -20.42
C ASN A 489 -2.72 -3.64 -19.53
N GLN A 490 -2.83 -2.41 -20.04
CA GLN A 490 -3.54 -1.31 -19.35
C GLN A 490 -5.04 -1.36 -19.66
N SER A 491 -5.72 -2.39 -19.18
CA SER A 491 -7.13 -2.63 -19.48
C SER A 491 -8.06 -2.44 -18.26
N TRP A 492 -7.62 -1.61 -17.28
CA TRP A 492 -8.45 -1.27 -16.12
C TRP A 492 -9.78 -0.66 -16.60
N LYS A 493 -10.80 -1.07 -16.00
CA LYS A 493 -12.25 -0.83 -15.99
C LYS A 493 -12.97 -2.14 -16.31
N PRO A 494 -12.92 -3.08 -15.32
CA PRO A 494 -13.39 -4.46 -15.54
C PRO A 494 -14.88 -4.56 -15.86
N TYR A 495 -15.68 -3.55 -15.58
CA TYR A 495 -17.14 -3.58 -15.66
C TYR A 495 -17.74 -2.53 -16.60
N ARG A 496 -16.98 -1.97 -17.52
CA ARG A 496 -17.65 -1.26 -18.63
C ARG A 496 -18.40 -2.31 -19.45
N ALA A 497 -19.73 -2.30 -19.31
CA ALA A 497 -20.59 -2.89 -20.31
C ALA A 497 -20.17 -2.35 -21.68
N SER A 498 -19.84 -3.25 -22.58
CA SER A 498 -19.62 -2.98 -23.99
C SER A 498 -20.83 -2.28 -24.61
#